data_8de4fc53f81e93b7c8549f4d69a858e7
#
_entry.id   8de4fc53f81e93b7c8549f4d69a858e7
#
_cell.length_a   1.000
_cell.length_b   1.000
_cell.length_c   1.000
_cell.angle_alpha   90.00
_cell.angle_beta   90.00
_cell.angle_gamma   90.00
#
_symmetry.space_group_name_H-M   'P 1'
#
loop_
_entity.id
_entity.type
_entity.pdbx_description
1 polymer ?
#
loop_
_entity_poly.entity_id
_entity_poly.type
_entity_poly.pdbx_seq_one_letter_code
_entity_poly.pdbx_strand_id
1 'polypeptide(L)'
;MNKIITLIMCVAFSATVSGQTVKVEDRVKTLEVDVKTLKGQLETYNSQITSMLSRLNELADRNGEYKNALDIKQTLNTTDADGYQYSFVSAVGDKATGKLTVTLNLFNPGESREKQIAQAQFTDYAGNAYETNEYQFGNMENVKPTIDSNTNIKLKFHFADVSTETKRVASLTVKAYSSTWGNKDMSFNFRDLPVEWK
;
A
#
# COMPACT_ATOMS: atom_id res chain seq x y z
N MET A 1 -76.87 -2.31 -61.88
CA MET A 1 -75.56 -2.87 -61.60
C MET A 1 -74.67 -1.95 -60.75
N ASN A 2 -74.73 -0.66 -60.91
CA ASN A 2 -73.80 0.26 -60.20
C ASN A 2 -73.92 0.33 -58.64
N LYS A 3 -75.13 0.11 -58.02
CA LYS A 3 -75.33 0.19 -56.60
C LYS A 3 -74.73 -0.97 -55.82
N ILE A 4 -74.62 -2.15 -56.40
CA ILE A 4 -74.04 -3.36 -55.81
C ILE A 4 -72.50 -3.23 -55.74
N ILE A 5 -71.86 -2.68 -56.77
CA ILE A 5 -70.46 -2.48 -56.81
C ILE A 5 -69.97 -1.45 -55.80
N THR A 6 -70.71 -0.38 -55.59
CA THR A 6 -70.42 0.65 -54.59
C THR A 6 -70.50 0.09 -53.16
N LEU A 7 -71.45 -0.81 -52.89
CA LEU A 7 -71.61 -1.43 -51.56
C LEU A 7 -70.48 -2.38 -51.24
N ILE A 8 -70.05 -3.18 -52.21
CA ILE A 8 -68.89 -4.11 -52.03
C ILE A 8 -67.57 -3.35 -51.81
N MET A 9 -67.41 -2.20 -52.49
CA MET A 9 -66.19 -1.39 -52.33
C MET A 9 -66.14 -0.70 -50.95
N CYS A 10 -67.25 -0.24 -50.37
CA CYS A 10 -67.31 0.32 -49.01
C CYS A 10 -67.07 -0.72 -47.92
N VAL A 11 -67.56 -1.96 -48.11
CA VAL A 11 -67.30 -3.04 -47.11
C VAL A 11 -65.84 -3.50 -47.13
N ALA A 12 -65.23 -3.59 -48.32
CA ALA A 12 -63.82 -3.94 -48.41
C ALA A 12 -62.87 -2.86 -47.83
N PHE A 13 -63.22 -1.57 -47.98
CA PHE A 13 -62.43 -0.48 -47.42
C PHE A 13 -62.53 -0.42 -45.90
N SER A 14 -63.72 -0.68 -45.33
CA SER A 14 -63.90 -0.71 -43.85
C SER A 14 -63.23 -1.91 -43.22
N ALA A 15 -63.12 -3.07 -43.87
CA ALA A 15 -62.43 -4.24 -43.35
C ALA A 15 -60.88 -4.05 -43.33
N THR A 16 -60.32 -3.35 -44.32
CA THR A 16 -58.87 -3.07 -44.36
C THR A 16 -58.47 -2.01 -43.31
N VAL A 17 -59.28 -1.00 -43.07
CA VAL A 17 -59.04 0.02 -42.02
C VAL A 17 -59.13 -0.59 -40.64
N SER A 18 -60.11 -1.47 -40.37
CA SER A 18 -60.22 -2.15 -39.07
C SER A 18 -59.06 -3.11 -38.80
N GLY A 19 -58.53 -3.80 -39.81
CA GLY A 19 -57.37 -4.67 -39.65
C GLY A 19 -56.06 -3.93 -39.41
N GLN A 20 -55.94 -2.68 -39.89
CA GLN A 20 -54.77 -1.85 -39.60
C GLN A 20 -54.82 -1.24 -38.20
N THR A 21 -55.99 -0.82 -37.73
CA THR A 21 -56.18 -0.27 -36.35
C THR A 21 -55.89 -1.33 -35.30
N VAL A 22 -56.35 -2.57 -35.45
CA VAL A 22 -56.02 -3.69 -34.55
C VAL A 22 -54.53 -3.96 -34.51
N LYS A 23 -53.80 -3.96 -35.65
CA LYS A 23 -52.33 -4.09 -35.67
C LYS A 23 -51.62 -2.96 -34.98
N VAL A 24 -52.10 -1.72 -35.05
CA VAL A 24 -51.51 -0.56 -34.38
C VAL A 24 -51.72 -0.64 -32.89
N GLU A 25 -52.91 -1.01 -32.41
CA GLU A 25 -53.19 -1.18 -30.97
C GLU A 25 -52.33 -2.28 -30.34
N ASP A 26 -52.12 -3.42 -31.01
CA ASP A 26 -51.25 -4.48 -30.53
C ASP A 26 -49.77 -4.01 -30.41
N ARG A 27 -49.30 -3.25 -31.39
CA ARG A 27 -47.93 -2.66 -31.35
C ARG A 27 -47.80 -1.63 -30.21
N VAL A 28 -48.83 -0.82 -29.95
CA VAL A 28 -48.85 0.14 -28.87
C VAL A 28 -48.77 -0.59 -27.54
N LYS A 29 -49.54 -1.64 -27.30
CA LYS A 29 -49.46 -2.47 -26.11
C LYS A 29 -48.08 -3.10 -25.88
N THR A 30 -47.48 -3.62 -26.97
CA THR A 30 -46.13 -4.18 -26.89
C THR A 30 -45.12 -3.11 -26.50
N LEU A 31 -45.18 -1.91 -27.09
CA LEU A 31 -44.29 -0.80 -26.77
C LEU A 31 -44.51 -0.31 -25.32
N GLU A 32 -45.74 -0.29 -24.80
CA GLU A 32 -45.98 0.05 -23.41
C GLU A 32 -45.38 -0.95 -22.45
N VAL A 33 -45.40 -2.25 -22.74
CA VAL A 33 -44.72 -3.30 -21.96
C VAL A 33 -43.19 -3.13 -22.03
N ASP A 34 -42.67 -2.88 -23.21
CA ASP A 34 -41.21 -2.67 -23.39
C ASP A 34 -40.73 -1.44 -22.62
N VAL A 35 -41.47 -0.32 -22.69
CA VAL A 35 -41.15 0.91 -21.94
C VAL A 35 -41.22 0.66 -20.43
N LYS A 36 -42.20 -0.11 -19.94
CA LYS A 36 -42.28 -0.47 -18.52
C LYS A 36 -41.10 -1.34 -18.09
N THR A 37 -40.73 -2.29 -18.92
CA THR A 37 -39.56 -3.17 -18.68
C THR A 37 -38.27 -2.37 -18.64
N LEU A 38 -38.04 -1.48 -19.63
CA LEU A 38 -36.91 -0.60 -19.68
C LEU A 38 -36.78 0.35 -18.48
N LYS A 39 -37.93 0.90 -18.02
CA LYS A 39 -37.95 1.69 -16.78
C LYS A 39 -37.52 0.88 -15.57
N GLY A 40 -38.01 -0.34 -15.41
CA GLY A 40 -37.60 -1.24 -14.32
C GLY A 40 -36.13 -1.59 -14.37
N GLN A 41 -35.57 -1.83 -15.58
CA GLN A 41 -34.12 -2.05 -15.74
C GLN A 41 -33.30 -0.79 -15.38
N LEU A 42 -33.76 0.39 -15.79
CA LEU A 42 -33.12 1.65 -15.47
C LEU A 42 -33.06 1.90 -13.96
N GLU A 43 -34.15 1.65 -13.24
CA GLU A 43 -34.21 1.74 -11.77
C GLU A 43 -33.23 0.76 -11.11
N THR A 44 -33.14 -0.46 -11.64
CA THR A 44 -32.19 -1.47 -11.15
C THR A 44 -30.75 -1.03 -11.37
N TYR A 45 -30.40 -0.53 -12.56
CA TYR A 45 -29.07 -0.01 -12.83
C TYR A 45 -28.70 1.20 -11.96
N ASN A 46 -29.62 2.13 -11.76
CA ASN A 46 -29.41 3.27 -10.86
C ASN A 46 -29.12 2.83 -9.43
N SER A 47 -29.85 1.83 -8.93
CA SER A 47 -29.61 1.25 -7.61
C SER A 47 -28.23 0.58 -7.52
N GLN A 48 -27.83 -0.18 -8.56
CA GLN A 48 -26.50 -0.79 -8.63
C GLN A 48 -25.37 0.26 -8.67
N ILE A 49 -25.53 1.30 -9.47
CA ILE A 49 -24.56 2.41 -9.55
C ILE A 49 -24.42 3.09 -8.19
N THR A 50 -25.51 3.38 -7.51
CA THR A 50 -25.49 3.99 -6.17
C THR A 50 -24.76 3.09 -5.16
N SER A 51 -25.01 1.79 -5.18
CA SER A 51 -24.31 0.81 -4.34
C SER A 51 -22.81 0.75 -4.65
N MET A 52 -22.43 0.76 -5.94
CA MET A 52 -21.02 0.78 -6.34
C MET A 52 -20.31 2.05 -5.90
N LEU A 53 -20.94 3.22 -6.03
CA LEU A 53 -20.39 4.49 -5.56
C LEU A 53 -20.16 4.50 -4.04
N SER A 54 -21.08 3.95 -3.27
CA SER A 54 -20.92 3.80 -1.82
C SER A 54 -19.71 2.93 -1.47
N ARG A 55 -19.53 1.78 -2.16
CA ARG A 55 -18.37 0.90 -1.96
C ARG A 55 -17.06 1.54 -2.38
N LEU A 56 -17.06 2.33 -3.45
CA LEU A 56 -15.87 3.07 -3.88
C LEU A 56 -15.44 4.11 -2.85
N ASN A 57 -16.39 4.83 -2.27
CA ASN A 57 -16.08 5.79 -1.21
C ASN A 57 -15.53 5.08 0.04
N GLU A 58 -16.13 3.97 0.47
CA GLU A 58 -15.63 3.18 1.59
C GLU A 58 -14.20 2.66 1.33
N LEU A 59 -13.90 2.20 0.12
CA LEU A 59 -12.55 1.77 -0.26
C LEU A 59 -11.56 2.94 -0.29
N ALA A 60 -11.98 4.12 -0.73
CA ALA A 60 -11.15 5.33 -0.72
C ALA A 60 -10.79 5.74 0.71
N ASP A 61 -11.77 5.71 1.63
CA ASP A 61 -11.56 6.04 3.05
C ASP A 61 -10.59 5.04 3.70
N ARG A 62 -10.79 3.73 3.50
CA ARG A 62 -9.88 2.68 3.99
C ARG A 62 -8.47 2.83 3.41
N ASN A 63 -8.34 3.18 2.13
CA ASN A 63 -7.04 3.44 1.51
C ASN A 63 -6.34 4.65 2.16
N GLY A 64 -7.11 5.70 2.50
CA GLY A 64 -6.61 6.84 3.26
C GLY A 64 -6.09 6.44 4.64
N GLU A 65 -6.83 5.61 5.37
CA GLU A 65 -6.43 5.08 6.68
C GLU A 65 -5.15 4.21 6.58
N TYR A 66 -5.07 3.31 5.59
CA TYR A 66 -3.87 2.49 5.36
C TYR A 66 -2.66 3.34 4.98
N LYS A 67 -2.85 4.35 4.15
CA LYS A 67 -1.78 5.27 3.78
C LYS A 67 -1.25 6.03 4.99
N ASN A 68 -2.14 6.58 5.83
CA ASN A 68 -1.76 7.26 7.08
C ASN A 68 -1.03 6.30 8.04
N ALA A 69 -1.50 5.06 8.18
CA ALA A 69 -0.84 4.05 9.01
C ALA A 69 0.55 3.68 8.47
N LEU A 70 0.72 3.61 7.14
CA LEU A 70 2.02 3.38 6.49
C LEU A 70 2.96 4.57 6.66
N ASP A 71 2.47 5.80 6.51
CA ASP A 71 3.26 7.02 6.71
C ASP A 71 3.74 7.14 8.16
N ILE A 72 2.89 6.85 9.14
CA ILE A 72 3.27 6.76 10.56
C ILE A 72 4.35 5.68 10.75
N LYS A 73 4.19 4.50 10.16
CA LYS A 73 5.16 3.41 10.27
C LYS A 73 6.49 3.74 9.61
N GLN A 74 6.48 4.44 8.47
CA GLN A 74 7.71 4.93 7.82
C GLN A 74 8.42 5.97 8.68
N THR A 75 7.68 6.89 9.30
CA THR A 75 8.25 7.91 10.21
C THR A 75 8.88 7.27 11.45
N LEU A 76 8.29 6.19 11.99
CA LEU A 76 8.85 5.43 13.11
C LEU A 76 10.12 4.65 12.73
N ASN A 77 10.31 4.34 11.47
CA ASN A 77 11.44 3.59 10.94
C ASN A 77 12.50 4.45 10.26
N THR A 78 12.42 5.77 10.40
CA THR A 78 13.40 6.74 9.89
C THR A 78 13.84 7.66 11.01
N THR A 79 15.12 7.97 11.09
CA THR A 79 15.69 8.92 12.05
C THR A 79 16.82 9.72 11.41
N ASP A 80 16.93 10.99 11.76
CA ASP A 80 18.00 11.86 11.32
C ASP A 80 19.02 12.01 12.47
N ALA A 81 20.27 11.78 12.17
CA ALA A 81 21.36 11.94 13.12
C ALA A 81 22.65 12.34 12.43
N ASP A 82 23.37 13.32 12.98
CA ASP A 82 24.65 13.80 12.46
C ASP A 82 24.60 14.20 10.97
N GLY A 83 23.45 14.76 10.53
CA GLY A 83 23.22 15.17 9.15
C GLY A 83 23.12 14.01 8.15
N TYR A 84 22.94 12.79 8.63
CA TYR A 84 22.56 11.63 7.84
C TYR A 84 21.12 11.23 8.16
N GLN A 85 20.46 10.63 7.18
CA GLN A 85 19.16 10.00 7.37
C GLN A 85 19.32 8.49 7.42
N TYR A 86 18.80 7.87 8.46
CA TYR A 86 18.81 6.42 8.64
C TYR A 86 17.39 5.89 8.50
N SER A 87 17.21 4.84 7.74
CA SER A 87 15.93 4.15 7.62
C SER A 87 16.09 2.65 7.80
N PHE A 88 15.16 2.03 8.52
CA PHE A 88 15.14 0.60 8.70
C PHE A 88 14.72 -0.10 7.40
N VAL A 89 15.46 -1.17 7.06
CA VAL A 89 15.18 -1.99 5.87
C VAL A 89 14.66 -3.37 6.27
N SER A 90 15.38 -4.08 7.13
CA SER A 90 15.01 -5.43 7.55
C SER A 90 15.78 -5.88 8.79
N ALA A 91 15.19 -6.84 9.53
CA ALA A 91 15.90 -7.65 10.51
C ALA A 91 15.63 -9.12 10.18
N VAL A 92 16.66 -9.84 9.77
CA VAL A 92 16.57 -11.23 9.31
C VAL A 92 17.46 -12.11 10.18
N GLY A 93 16.85 -13.10 10.82
CA GLY A 93 17.52 -14.09 11.65
C GLY A 93 17.67 -15.44 10.94
N ASP A 94 18.76 -16.13 11.24
CA ASP A 94 19.02 -17.51 10.86
C ASP A 94 18.71 -18.42 12.08
N LYS A 95 17.66 -19.25 11.97
CA LYS A 95 17.23 -20.15 13.03
C LYS A 95 18.29 -21.20 13.41
N ALA A 96 19.12 -21.62 12.44
CA ALA A 96 20.12 -22.65 12.68
C ALA A 96 21.29 -22.13 13.55
N THR A 97 21.62 -20.84 13.41
CA THR A 97 22.78 -20.24 14.07
C THR A 97 22.43 -19.24 15.17
N GLY A 98 21.16 -18.83 15.30
CA GLY A 98 20.76 -17.78 16.22
C GLY A 98 21.34 -16.40 15.86
N LYS A 99 21.85 -16.22 14.65
CA LYS A 99 22.38 -14.92 14.18
C LYS A 99 21.27 -14.04 13.64
N LEU A 100 21.22 -12.78 14.07
CA LEU A 100 20.29 -11.76 13.57
C LEU A 100 21.08 -10.68 12.83
N THR A 101 20.71 -10.42 11.58
CA THR A 101 21.24 -9.29 10.79
C THR A 101 20.20 -8.19 10.70
N VAL A 102 20.50 -7.04 11.25
CA VAL A 102 19.67 -5.83 11.10
C VAL A 102 20.30 -4.96 10.03
N THR A 103 19.50 -4.58 9.04
CA THR A 103 19.91 -3.74 7.90
C THR A 103 19.22 -2.39 7.98
N LEU A 104 20.01 -1.34 7.94
CA LEU A 104 19.58 0.04 7.77
C LEU A 104 20.03 0.57 6.41
N ASN A 105 19.32 1.53 5.87
CA ASN A 105 19.77 2.36 4.77
C ASN A 105 20.24 3.69 5.36
N LEU A 106 21.43 4.12 5.00
CA LEU A 106 22.02 5.40 5.41
C LEU A 106 22.14 6.28 4.18
N PHE A 107 21.48 7.43 4.20
CA PHE A 107 21.51 8.44 3.17
C PHE A 107 22.30 9.66 3.65
N ASN A 108 23.24 10.15 2.84
CA ASN A 108 23.98 11.39 3.09
C ASN A 108 23.43 12.53 2.23
N PRO A 109 22.58 13.42 2.74
CA PRO A 109 22.10 14.58 1.99
C PRO A 109 23.11 15.72 1.90
N GLY A 110 24.18 15.66 2.71
CA GLY A 110 25.18 16.71 2.84
C GLY A 110 26.43 16.47 2.02
N GLU A 111 27.55 17.05 2.45
CA GLU A 111 28.86 16.87 1.83
C GLU A 111 29.42 15.48 2.11
N SER A 112 30.34 15.03 1.22
CA SER A 112 31.06 13.77 1.39
C SER A 112 31.90 13.78 2.67
N ARG A 113 31.73 12.75 3.52
CA ARG A 113 32.42 12.66 4.81
C ARG A 113 32.54 11.22 5.31
N GLU A 114 33.53 11.00 6.15
CA GLU A 114 33.72 9.70 6.79
C GLU A 114 32.63 9.43 7.84
N LYS A 115 32.24 8.17 7.96
CA LYS A 115 31.33 7.69 9.00
C LYS A 115 31.88 6.47 9.71
N GLN A 116 31.84 6.50 11.03
CA GLN A 116 32.24 5.38 11.89
C GLN A 116 31.12 5.05 12.87
N ILE A 117 30.85 3.76 13.01
CA ILE A 117 29.93 3.22 14.02
C ILE A 117 30.77 2.73 15.20
N ALA A 118 30.29 2.97 16.42
CA ALA A 118 30.92 2.45 17.64
C ALA A 118 30.29 1.10 18.01
N GLN A 119 28.95 1.01 18.04
CA GLN A 119 28.23 -0.11 18.62
C GLN A 119 26.77 -0.06 18.22
N ALA A 120 26.13 -1.22 18.13
CA ALA A 120 24.68 -1.34 18.10
C ALA A 120 24.19 -2.24 19.24
N GLN A 121 23.09 -1.87 19.87
CA GLN A 121 22.44 -2.62 20.93
C GLN A 121 20.95 -2.67 20.66
N PHE A 122 20.31 -3.81 20.87
CA PHE A 122 18.86 -3.88 20.86
C PHE A 122 18.31 -4.61 22.09
N THR A 123 17.05 -4.32 22.42
CA THR A 123 16.25 -5.09 23.37
C THR A 123 15.05 -5.68 22.67
N ASP A 124 14.65 -6.89 23.05
CA ASP A 124 13.38 -7.49 22.62
C ASP A 124 12.25 -7.21 23.61
N TYR A 125 11.03 -7.63 23.28
CA TYR A 125 9.86 -7.47 24.18
C TYR A 125 9.87 -8.43 25.38
N ALA A 126 10.75 -9.44 25.40
CA ALA A 126 10.97 -10.31 26.55
C ALA A 126 11.95 -9.68 27.56
N GLY A 127 12.57 -8.55 27.22
CA GLY A 127 13.54 -7.85 28.05
C GLY A 127 15.00 -8.32 27.88
N ASN A 128 15.27 -9.18 26.91
CA ASN A 128 16.63 -9.57 26.59
C ASN A 128 17.34 -8.44 25.85
N ALA A 129 18.61 -8.22 26.19
CA ALA A 129 19.49 -7.23 25.54
C ALA A 129 20.62 -7.92 24.78
N TYR A 130 20.84 -7.45 23.55
CA TYR A 130 21.86 -7.95 22.65
C TYR A 130 22.70 -6.80 22.15
N GLU A 131 24.00 -7.02 22.03
CA GLU A 131 24.97 -5.99 21.68
C GLU A 131 25.94 -6.49 20.62
N THR A 132 26.37 -5.62 19.73
CA THR A 132 27.38 -5.94 18.73
C THR A 132 28.23 -4.74 18.33
N ASN A 133 29.51 -5.02 18.02
CA ASN A 133 30.45 -4.12 17.35
C ASN A 133 30.70 -4.57 15.91
N GLU A 134 30.06 -5.68 15.47
CA GLU A 134 30.20 -6.17 14.10
C GLU A 134 29.22 -5.44 13.20
N TYR A 135 29.75 -4.65 12.29
CA TYR A 135 28.95 -3.92 11.30
C TYR A 135 29.61 -3.92 9.93
N GLN A 136 28.81 -3.65 8.93
CA GLN A 136 29.21 -3.66 7.54
C GLN A 136 28.58 -2.47 6.78
N PHE A 137 29.42 -1.69 6.08
CA PHE A 137 28.94 -0.68 5.12
C PHE A 137 29.03 -1.25 3.70
N GLY A 138 27.87 -1.49 3.07
CA GLY A 138 27.83 -2.18 1.78
C GLY A 138 28.46 -3.57 1.86
N ASN A 139 29.64 -3.71 1.28
CA ASN A 139 30.46 -4.95 1.31
C ASN A 139 31.73 -4.82 2.16
N MET A 140 31.91 -3.70 2.87
CA MET A 140 33.09 -3.41 3.68
C MET A 140 32.81 -3.65 5.15
N GLU A 141 33.58 -4.51 5.81
CA GLU A 141 33.41 -4.87 7.23
C GLU A 141 34.25 -3.96 8.13
N ASN A 142 33.65 -3.52 9.23
CA ASN A 142 34.31 -2.78 10.34
C ASN A 142 35.25 -1.64 9.87
N VAL A 143 34.84 -0.91 8.84
CA VAL A 143 35.63 0.18 8.26
C VAL A 143 34.96 1.54 8.48
N LYS A 144 35.74 2.58 8.22
CA LYS A 144 35.32 3.98 8.26
C LYS A 144 35.25 4.55 6.83
N PRO A 145 34.18 4.24 6.08
CA PRO A 145 34.07 4.69 4.70
C PRO A 145 33.82 6.18 4.59
N THR A 146 34.26 6.79 3.50
CA THR A 146 33.73 8.06 3.04
C THR A 146 32.41 7.79 2.34
N ILE A 147 31.35 8.49 2.76
CA ILE A 147 30.03 8.43 2.17
C ILE A 147 29.80 9.69 1.36
N ASP A 148 29.71 9.53 0.05
CA ASP A 148 29.58 10.64 -0.87
C ASP A 148 28.25 11.39 -0.71
N SER A 149 28.25 12.66 -1.13
CA SER A 149 27.06 13.50 -1.15
C SER A 149 25.94 12.86 -1.97
N ASN A 150 24.72 12.97 -1.48
CA ASN A 150 23.49 12.44 -2.12
C ASN A 150 23.54 10.95 -2.46
N THR A 151 24.27 10.14 -1.66
CA THR A 151 24.36 8.69 -1.84
C THR A 151 23.70 7.93 -0.70
N ASN A 152 23.27 6.71 -1.03
CA ASN A 152 22.75 5.73 -0.09
C ASN A 152 23.76 4.59 0.08
N ILE A 153 23.95 4.13 1.32
CA ILE A 153 24.72 2.92 1.62
C ILE A 153 23.94 2.05 2.61
N LYS A 154 24.02 0.73 2.46
CA LYS A 154 23.47 -0.20 3.43
C LYS A 154 24.41 -0.34 4.62
N LEU A 155 23.90 -0.18 5.83
CA LEU A 155 24.57 -0.44 7.09
C LEU A 155 23.94 -1.68 7.71
N LYS A 156 24.74 -2.72 7.91
CA LYS A 156 24.29 -3.98 8.52
C LYS A 156 24.96 -4.17 9.87
N PHE A 157 24.22 -4.70 10.82
CA PHE A 157 24.70 -5.11 12.13
C PHE A 157 24.44 -6.61 12.30
N HIS A 158 25.44 -7.33 12.83
CA HIS A 158 25.38 -8.77 13.03
C HIS A 158 25.37 -9.07 14.53
N PHE A 159 24.23 -9.55 15.03
CA PHE A 159 24.07 -9.97 16.41
C PHE A 159 24.16 -11.49 16.51
N ALA A 160 24.90 -11.99 17.49
CA ALA A 160 25.00 -13.41 17.78
C ALA A 160 24.06 -13.81 18.94
N ASP A 161 23.80 -15.10 19.06
CA ASP A 161 23.07 -15.72 20.16
C ASP A 161 21.70 -15.11 20.47
N VAL A 162 21.02 -14.61 19.42
CA VAL A 162 19.68 -14.05 19.53
C VAL A 162 18.65 -15.18 19.63
N SER A 163 17.74 -15.07 20.59
CA SER A 163 16.64 -16.03 20.73
C SER A 163 15.79 -16.08 19.45
N THR A 164 15.59 -17.27 18.90
CA THR A 164 14.73 -17.47 17.71
C THR A 164 13.25 -17.20 17.97
N GLU A 165 12.84 -17.03 19.23
CA GLU A 165 11.51 -16.60 19.63
C GLU A 165 11.32 -15.08 19.53
N THR A 166 12.39 -14.30 19.31
CA THR A 166 12.34 -12.86 19.15
C THR A 166 11.62 -12.51 17.84
N LYS A 167 10.36 -12.10 17.92
CA LYS A 167 9.55 -11.71 16.76
C LYS A 167 9.70 -10.24 16.39
N ARG A 168 10.13 -9.42 17.33
CA ARG A 168 10.30 -7.97 17.16
C ARG A 168 11.40 -7.45 18.05
N VAL A 169 12.15 -6.49 17.53
CA VAL A 169 13.07 -5.66 18.29
C VAL A 169 12.26 -4.52 18.93
N ALA A 170 12.20 -4.45 20.23
CA ALA A 170 11.48 -3.40 20.94
C ALA A 170 12.18 -2.04 20.80
N SER A 171 13.52 -2.03 20.89
CA SER A 171 14.36 -0.84 20.71
C SER A 171 15.72 -1.23 20.17
N LEU A 172 16.16 -0.58 19.10
CA LEU A 172 17.51 -0.66 18.55
C LEU A 172 18.19 0.70 18.77
N THR A 173 19.29 0.73 19.48
CA THR A 173 20.14 1.91 19.70
C THR A 173 21.44 1.71 18.94
N VAL A 174 21.81 2.67 18.10
CA VAL A 174 23.09 2.71 17.39
C VAL A 174 23.91 3.86 17.95
N LYS A 175 25.12 3.57 18.41
CA LYS A 175 26.14 4.56 18.78
C LYS A 175 27.10 4.78 17.64
N ALA A 176 27.34 6.02 17.30
CA ALA A 176 28.23 6.41 16.21
C ALA A 176 29.12 7.55 16.65
N TYR A 177 30.29 7.68 16.03
CA TYR A 177 31.14 8.83 16.23
C TYR A 177 30.68 9.97 15.32
N SER A 178 30.66 11.19 15.88
CA SER A 178 30.43 12.39 15.09
C SER A 178 31.62 12.63 14.16
N SER A 179 31.30 13.04 12.91
CA SER A 179 32.33 13.48 11.95
C SER A 179 32.96 14.83 12.29
N THR A 180 32.36 15.59 13.21
CA THR A 180 32.89 16.87 13.67
C THR A 180 33.95 16.69 14.77
N TRP A 181 35.03 17.44 14.64
CA TRP A 181 36.12 17.48 15.63
C TRP A 181 35.55 17.69 17.03
N GLY A 182 35.79 16.73 17.91
CA GLY A 182 35.34 16.82 19.30
C GLY A 182 34.72 15.55 19.88
N ASN A 183 34.73 14.41 19.18
CA ASN A 183 34.30 13.08 19.66
C ASN A 183 33.03 13.11 20.53
N LYS A 184 31.97 13.73 20.07
CA LYS A 184 30.66 13.56 20.72
C LYS A 184 30.08 12.24 20.22
N ASP A 185 29.97 11.29 21.12
CA ASP A 185 29.21 10.07 20.86
C ASP A 185 27.78 10.46 20.51
N MET A 186 27.34 10.03 19.36
CA MET A 186 25.96 10.19 18.93
C MET A 186 25.24 8.87 19.08
N SER A 187 24.00 8.95 19.49
CA SER A 187 23.12 7.79 19.48
C SER A 187 21.81 8.11 18.78
N PHE A 188 21.30 7.15 18.04
CA PHE A 188 19.98 7.21 17.45
C PHE A 188 19.25 5.89 17.64
N ASN A 189 17.92 5.95 17.64
CA ASN A 189 17.10 4.83 18.04
C ASN A 189 16.02 4.52 16.99
N PHE A 190 15.75 3.22 16.85
CA PHE A 190 14.58 2.70 16.18
C PHE A 190 13.73 1.91 17.18
N ARG A 191 12.44 1.80 16.92
CA ARG A 191 11.53 1.07 17.81
C ARG A 191 10.62 0.16 16.99
N ASP A 192 10.21 -0.93 17.64
CA ASP A 192 9.19 -1.85 17.14
C ASP A 192 9.50 -2.43 15.76
N LEU A 193 10.74 -2.92 15.56
CA LEU A 193 11.19 -3.46 14.30
C LEU A 193 10.79 -4.94 14.16
N PRO A 194 10.16 -5.35 13.04
CA PRO A 194 9.82 -6.75 12.80
C PRO A 194 11.06 -7.58 12.53
N VAL A 195 11.08 -8.83 13.03
CA VAL A 195 12.13 -9.83 12.77
C VAL A 195 11.55 -10.98 11.96
N GLU A 196 12.25 -11.34 10.88
CA GLU A 196 11.95 -12.51 10.06
C GLU A 196 13.00 -13.59 10.30
N TRP A 197 12.61 -14.76 10.75
CA TRP A 197 13.49 -15.91 10.94
C TRP A 197 13.38 -16.90 9.78
N LYS A 198 14.50 -17.22 9.17
CA LYS A 198 14.63 -18.19 8.07
C LYS A 198 15.20 -19.52 8.56
#